data_684a33eb35c1ff9008e02f13b756fb83
#
_entry.id   684a33eb35c1ff9008e02f13b756fb83
#
_cell.length_a   1.000
_cell.length_b   1.000
_cell.length_c   1.000
_cell.angle_alpha   90.00
_cell.angle_beta   90.00
_cell.angle_gamma   90.00
#
_symmetry.space_group_name_H-M   'P 1'
#
loop_
_entity.id
_entity.type
_entity.pdbx_description
1 polymer ?
#
loop_
_entity_poly.entity_id
_entity_poly.type
_entity_poly.pdbx_seq_one_letter_code
_entity_poly.pdbx_strand_id
1 'polypeptide(L)'
;MTMILLESSLMIIFMLVFRKLCRNVLSPRIVYALWFFTAFRLLPIECLFGRDIHMLSLNAFSRFFGKIPFLRDIWFEFSMVRIPWYLLVIWVLGSVAVFLYQHFINFKFEKFLYENRVQIEDENVPFSLYYVPDLRSSCVFKVKGKIGIYLMPEILDQPDIYRTILQHEMCHIRAKDLFWAKLRMIFIAIYWFNPLVYIAAVLSKEDCEIACDDRVAAALQMKKTEYGKILLDAVIVDKIRTKEDVFCTATMMVSSKNALRVRVKRLAGKEPRKAVSVFACSAFVSGCILLGFLSNTNTIARTPEQTIRQYVYYSNTDCQAGMMELSLYEKWDYLFPNALDGKIVTIKKIQGNDAASHLQNVSTDISRKKEWYEVEMEVQYEEMMRREKHIVALTKEDGGEGMVDWR
;
A
#
# COMPACT_ATOMS: atom_id res chain seq x y z
N MET A 1 -12.60 1.53 3.37
CA MET A 1 -11.64 2.59 3.04
C MET A 1 -10.61 2.83 4.15
N THR A 2 -11.03 3.06 5.41
CA THR A 2 -10.10 3.22 6.55
C THR A 2 -9.14 2.04 6.69
N MET A 3 -9.62 0.82 6.54
CA MET A 3 -8.82 -0.39 6.63
C MET A 3 -7.74 -0.46 5.53
N ILE A 4 -8.08 -0.14 4.28
CA ILE A 4 -7.12 -0.09 3.16
C ILE A 4 -5.99 0.90 3.46
N LEU A 5 -6.30 2.06 4.06
CA LEU A 5 -5.31 3.05 4.45
C LEU A 5 -4.39 2.55 5.56
N LEU A 6 -4.95 1.90 6.57
CA LEU A 6 -4.18 1.33 7.67
C LEU A 6 -3.24 0.23 7.16
N GLU A 7 -3.75 -0.71 6.40
CA GLU A 7 -3.01 -1.85 5.88
C GLU A 7 -1.92 -1.44 4.89
N SER A 8 -2.23 -0.51 3.98
CA SER A 8 -1.22 0.04 3.06
C SER A 8 -0.10 0.76 3.82
N SER A 9 -0.44 1.50 4.88
CA SER A 9 0.53 2.17 5.74
C SER A 9 1.40 1.17 6.51
N LEU A 10 0.80 0.11 7.07
CA LEU A 10 1.53 -0.97 7.74
C LEU A 10 2.47 -1.71 6.77
N MET A 11 2.02 -1.99 5.54
CA MET A 11 2.85 -2.61 4.52
C MET A 11 4.04 -1.73 4.15
N ILE A 12 3.84 -0.41 4.00
CA ILE A 12 4.94 0.53 3.76
C ILE A 12 5.92 0.50 4.93
N ILE A 13 5.45 0.62 6.17
CA ILE A 13 6.30 0.58 7.37
C ILE A 13 7.09 -0.73 7.42
N PHE A 14 6.44 -1.86 7.17
CA PHE A 14 7.10 -3.18 7.11
C PHE A 14 8.20 -3.19 6.05
N MET A 15 7.93 -2.72 4.82
CA MET A 15 8.93 -2.61 3.77
C MET A 15 10.09 -1.70 4.17
N LEU A 16 9.83 -0.55 4.81
CA LEU A 16 10.86 0.37 5.25
C LEU A 16 11.78 -0.24 6.33
N VAL A 17 11.20 -0.92 7.32
CA VAL A 17 11.94 -1.62 8.36
C VAL A 17 12.76 -2.75 7.75
N PHE A 18 12.14 -3.58 6.91
CA PHE A 18 12.81 -4.69 6.24
C PHE A 18 13.97 -4.20 5.35
N ARG A 19 13.74 -3.16 4.55
CA ARG A 19 14.77 -2.52 3.73
C ARG A 19 15.96 -2.07 4.58
N LYS A 20 15.71 -1.44 5.73
CA LYS A 20 16.77 -0.96 6.64
C LYS A 20 17.58 -2.12 7.21
N LEU A 21 16.93 -3.20 7.61
CA LEU A 21 17.59 -4.37 8.20
C LEU A 21 18.34 -5.21 7.16
N CYS A 22 17.71 -5.43 6.00
CA CYS A 22 18.20 -6.38 4.99
C CYS A 22 18.97 -5.72 3.83
N ARG A 23 19.16 -4.41 3.82
CA ARG A 23 19.84 -3.68 2.75
C ARG A 23 21.23 -4.22 2.41
N ASN A 24 21.99 -4.68 3.42
CA ASN A 24 23.34 -5.25 3.23
C ASN A 24 23.35 -6.75 2.99
N VAL A 25 22.20 -7.41 3.15
CA VAL A 25 22.01 -8.85 3.05
C VAL A 25 21.47 -9.24 1.68
N LEU A 26 20.67 -8.36 1.06
CA LEU A 26 20.04 -8.60 -0.23
C LEU A 26 20.78 -7.88 -1.36
N SER A 27 20.72 -8.49 -2.56
CA SER A 27 21.19 -7.79 -3.76
C SER A 27 20.29 -6.60 -4.07
N PRO A 28 20.81 -5.51 -4.66
CA PRO A 28 20.01 -4.33 -5.02
C PRO A 28 18.81 -4.66 -5.87
N ARG A 29 18.95 -5.57 -6.82
CA ARG A 29 17.87 -6.01 -7.73
C ARG A 29 16.71 -6.64 -6.97
N ILE A 30 17.00 -7.42 -5.94
CA ILE A 30 15.98 -8.06 -5.09
C ILE A 30 15.27 -6.99 -4.26
N VAL A 31 16.03 -6.09 -3.60
CA VAL A 31 15.41 -4.99 -2.79
C VAL A 31 14.44 -4.17 -3.63
N TYR A 32 14.83 -3.83 -4.87
CA TYR A 32 13.95 -3.10 -5.79
C TYR A 32 12.72 -3.94 -6.18
N ALA A 33 12.88 -5.22 -6.45
CA ALA A 33 11.76 -6.11 -6.80
C ALA A 33 10.74 -6.26 -5.65
N LEU A 34 11.18 -6.20 -4.40
CA LEU A 34 10.28 -6.32 -3.24
C LEU A 34 9.29 -5.15 -3.13
N TRP A 35 9.57 -3.98 -3.73
CA TRP A 35 8.60 -2.89 -3.81
C TRP A 35 7.33 -3.25 -4.57
N PHE A 36 7.37 -4.31 -5.41
CA PHE A 36 6.19 -4.84 -6.09
C PHE A 36 5.07 -5.21 -5.10
N PHE A 37 5.41 -5.87 -3.99
CA PHE A 37 4.43 -6.26 -2.97
C PHE A 37 3.77 -5.05 -2.32
N THR A 38 4.55 -3.99 -2.04
CA THR A 38 4.01 -2.73 -1.52
C THR A 38 3.10 -2.05 -2.56
N ALA A 39 3.53 -2.00 -3.83
CA ALA A 39 2.74 -1.44 -4.91
C ALA A 39 1.44 -2.21 -5.13
N PHE A 40 1.49 -3.54 -5.07
CA PHE A 40 0.31 -4.39 -5.20
C PHE A 40 -0.71 -4.12 -4.09
N ARG A 41 -0.26 -3.94 -2.84
CA ARG A 41 -1.14 -3.63 -1.71
C ARG A 41 -1.71 -2.21 -1.74
N LEU A 42 -1.01 -1.27 -2.37
CA LEU A 42 -1.52 0.09 -2.59
C LEU A 42 -2.63 0.16 -3.66
N LEU A 43 -2.78 -0.86 -4.51
CA LEU A 43 -3.90 -0.93 -5.46
C LEU A 43 -5.19 -1.21 -4.69
N PRO A 44 -6.26 -0.44 -4.90
CA PRO A 44 -7.57 -0.68 -4.30
C PRO A 44 -8.29 -1.85 -5.01
N ILE A 45 -7.70 -3.04 -4.97
CA ILE A 45 -8.17 -4.23 -5.70
C ILE A 45 -9.59 -4.61 -5.27
N GLU A 46 -9.91 -4.44 -3.99
CA GLU A 46 -11.24 -4.68 -3.44
C GLU A 46 -12.34 -3.82 -4.09
N CYS A 47 -11.98 -2.58 -4.48
CA CYS A 47 -12.91 -1.70 -5.19
C CYS A 47 -13.13 -2.10 -6.65
N LEU A 48 -12.15 -2.82 -7.26
CA LEU A 48 -12.18 -3.20 -8.67
C LEU A 48 -12.85 -4.54 -8.92
N PHE A 49 -12.70 -5.51 -8.01
CA PHE A 49 -13.11 -6.90 -8.22
C PHE A 49 -14.17 -7.41 -7.23
N GLY A 50 -14.71 -6.54 -6.37
CA GLY A 50 -15.67 -6.94 -5.34
C GLY A 50 -15.04 -7.65 -4.14
N ARG A 51 -15.86 -7.92 -3.10
CA ARG A 51 -15.39 -8.50 -1.83
C ARG A 51 -15.04 -9.98 -1.89
N ASP A 52 -15.41 -10.69 -2.96
CA ASP A 52 -15.32 -12.15 -3.05
C ASP A 52 -13.89 -12.69 -3.22
N ILE A 53 -12.89 -11.82 -3.43
CA ILE A 53 -11.47 -12.23 -3.52
C ILE A 53 -10.85 -12.54 -2.14
N HIS A 54 -11.59 -12.38 -1.06
CA HIS A 54 -11.13 -12.70 0.31
C HIS A 54 -10.88 -14.20 0.59
N MET A 55 -10.99 -15.06 -0.40
CA MET A 55 -10.91 -16.52 -0.25
C MET A 55 -9.55 -17.08 0.23
N LEU A 56 -8.51 -16.28 0.35
CA LEU A 56 -7.19 -16.74 0.80
C LEU A 56 -6.81 -16.18 2.18
N SER A 57 -7.78 -15.96 3.06
CA SER A 57 -7.48 -15.57 4.44
C SER A 57 -6.85 -16.74 5.20
N LEU A 58 -5.58 -16.58 5.57
CA LEU A 58 -4.94 -17.46 6.53
C LEU A 58 -5.54 -17.20 7.92
N ASN A 59 -6.65 -17.85 8.22
CA ASN A 59 -7.40 -17.75 9.49
C ASN A 59 -6.53 -17.85 10.75
N ALA A 60 -5.36 -18.48 10.66
CA ALA A 60 -4.42 -18.66 11.77
C ALA A 60 -3.81 -17.35 12.27
N PHE A 61 -3.53 -16.39 11.40
CA PHE A 61 -2.85 -15.16 11.77
C PHE A 61 -3.81 -14.12 12.35
N SER A 62 -4.99 -13.97 11.78
CA SER A 62 -6.05 -13.14 12.35
C SER A 62 -6.46 -13.62 13.74
N ARG A 63 -6.49 -14.94 13.97
CA ARG A 63 -6.67 -15.55 15.29
C ARG A 63 -5.53 -15.22 16.27
N PHE A 64 -4.28 -15.16 15.78
CA PHE A 64 -3.14 -14.78 16.62
C PHE A 64 -3.21 -13.32 17.04
N PHE A 65 -3.47 -12.39 16.12
CA PHE A 65 -3.62 -10.97 16.42
C PHE A 65 -4.86 -10.68 17.28
N GLY A 66 -5.96 -11.39 17.06
CA GLY A 66 -7.15 -11.30 17.90
C GLY A 66 -6.93 -11.74 19.34
N LYS A 67 -5.86 -12.50 19.64
CA LYS A 67 -5.46 -12.85 21.02
C LYS A 67 -4.74 -11.72 21.76
N ILE A 68 -4.24 -10.72 21.05
CA ILE A 68 -3.57 -9.56 21.64
C ILE A 68 -4.63 -8.45 21.84
N PRO A 69 -5.14 -8.21 23.05
CA PRO A 69 -6.30 -7.33 23.28
C PRO A 69 -6.12 -5.94 22.65
N PHE A 70 -4.96 -5.32 22.85
CA PHE A 70 -4.66 -3.99 22.33
C PHE A 70 -4.75 -3.89 20.80
N LEU A 71 -4.20 -4.86 20.06
CA LEU A 71 -4.25 -4.87 18.60
C LEU A 71 -5.66 -5.16 18.08
N ARG A 72 -6.37 -6.07 18.74
CA ARG A 72 -7.76 -6.39 18.43
C ARG A 72 -8.66 -5.16 18.59
N ASP A 73 -8.52 -4.44 19.71
CA ASP A 73 -9.39 -3.30 20.03
C ASP A 73 -9.12 -2.13 19.07
N ILE A 74 -7.85 -1.82 18.79
CA ILE A 74 -7.51 -0.83 17.75
C ILE A 74 -8.10 -1.22 16.40
N TRP A 75 -7.93 -2.46 15.99
CA TRP A 75 -8.43 -2.93 14.70
C TRP A 75 -9.95 -2.83 14.61
N PHE A 76 -10.64 -3.21 15.68
CA PHE A 76 -12.08 -3.10 15.78
C PHE A 76 -12.56 -1.64 15.67
N GLU A 77 -12.00 -0.73 16.43
CA GLU A 77 -12.35 0.70 16.38
C GLU A 77 -12.14 1.28 14.97
N PHE A 78 -11.01 0.96 14.31
CA PHE A 78 -10.78 1.38 12.93
C PHE A 78 -11.81 0.82 11.93
N SER A 79 -12.30 -0.40 12.15
CA SER A 79 -13.31 -1.01 11.28
C SER A 79 -14.68 -0.33 11.38
N MET A 80 -14.97 0.31 12.52
CA MET A 80 -16.23 0.99 12.83
C MET A 80 -16.27 2.46 12.42
N VAL A 81 -15.14 3.05 11.99
CA VAL A 81 -15.08 4.45 11.60
C VAL A 81 -15.84 4.68 10.30
N ARG A 82 -16.93 5.42 10.36
CA ARG A 82 -17.63 5.95 9.17
C ARG A 82 -16.87 7.17 8.64
N ILE A 83 -16.53 7.14 7.36
CA ILE A 83 -15.97 8.31 6.69
C ILE A 83 -17.14 9.17 6.20
N PRO A 84 -17.30 10.40 6.71
CA PRO A 84 -18.33 11.31 6.21
C PRO A 84 -18.11 11.59 4.72
N TRP A 85 -19.19 11.72 3.96
CA TRP A 85 -19.13 11.90 2.50
C TRP A 85 -18.32 13.12 2.07
N TYR A 86 -18.32 14.20 2.86
CA TYR A 86 -17.52 15.40 2.55
C TYR A 86 -16.01 15.13 2.59
N LEU A 87 -15.51 14.20 3.44
CA LEU A 87 -14.11 13.77 3.43
C LEU A 87 -13.77 13.00 2.15
N LEU A 88 -14.70 12.24 1.59
CA LEU A 88 -14.52 11.59 0.28
C LEU A 88 -14.41 12.64 -0.83
N VAL A 89 -15.21 13.69 -0.79
CA VAL A 89 -15.13 14.81 -1.75
C VAL A 89 -13.77 15.50 -1.63
N ILE A 90 -13.33 15.84 -0.42
CA ILE A 90 -12.02 16.44 -0.17
C ILE A 90 -10.91 15.53 -0.69
N TRP A 91 -11.00 14.23 -0.43
CA TRP A 91 -10.03 13.25 -0.91
C TRP A 91 -9.96 13.22 -2.45
N VAL A 92 -11.08 13.17 -3.14
CA VAL A 92 -11.14 13.17 -4.61
C VAL A 92 -10.56 14.48 -5.16
N LEU A 93 -10.99 15.64 -4.63
CA LEU A 93 -10.48 16.94 -5.07
C LEU A 93 -8.98 17.06 -4.87
N GLY A 94 -8.46 16.63 -3.73
CA GLY A 94 -7.01 16.59 -3.47
C GLY A 94 -6.26 15.66 -4.42
N SER A 95 -6.81 14.47 -4.69
CA SER A 95 -6.24 13.51 -5.65
C SER A 95 -6.17 14.09 -7.05
N VAL A 96 -7.25 14.73 -7.51
CA VAL A 96 -7.30 15.43 -8.82
C VAL A 96 -6.30 16.57 -8.86
N ALA A 97 -6.23 17.40 -7.83
CA ALA A 97 -5.30 18.53 -7.76
C ALA A 97 -3.83 18.06 -7.85
N VAL A 98 -3.46 17.03 -7.08
CA VAL A 98 -2.10 16.46 -7.12
C VAL A 98 -1.82 15.82 -8.49
N PHE A 99 -2.77 15.09 -9.06
CA PHE A 99 -2.62 14.50 -10.39
C PHE A 99 -2.41 15.56 -11.48
N LEU A 100 -3.20 16.63 -11.47
CA LEU A 100 -3.06 17.76 -12.42
C LEU A 100 -1.71 18.47 -12.24
N TYR A 101 -1.29 18.69 -10.99
CA TYR A 101 0.02 19.27 -10.69
C TYR A 101 1.18 18.41 -11.24
N GLN A 102 1.12 17.11 -11.04
CA GLN A 102 2.10 16.15 -11.58
C GLN A 102 2.08 16.15 -13.12
N HIS A 103 0.89 16.17 -13.71
CA HIS A 103 0.75 16.24 -15.17
C HIS A 103 1.37 17.53 -15.72
N PHE A 104 1.12 18.65 -15.07
CA PHE A 104 1.69 19.95 -15.46
C PHE A 104 3.23 19.96 -15.41
N ILE A 105 3.85 19.40 -14.34
CA ILE A 105 5.31 19.30 -14.25
C ILE A 105 5.85 18.43 -15.38
N ASN A 106 5.25 17.25 -15.62
CA ASN A 106 5.70 16.34 -16.69
C ASN A 106 5.50 16.96 -18.07
N PHE A 107 4.41 17.68 -18.30
CA PHE A 107 4.16 18.41 -19.55
C PHE A 107 5.20 19.52 -19.79
N LYS A 108 5.54 20.30 -18.77
CA LYS A 108 6.62 21.30 -18.87
C LYS A 108 7.95 20.66 -19.23
N PHE A 109 8.28 19.54 -18.60
CA PHE A 109 9.52 18.82 -18.88
C PHE A 109 9.50 18.18 -20.29
N GLU A 110 8.39 17.61 -20.71
CA GLU A 110 8.20 17.10 -22.07
C GLU A 110 8.39 18.20 -23.11
N LYS A 111 7.78 19.37 -22.90
CA LYS A 111 7.91 20.53 -23.77
C LYS A 111 9.37 20.99 -23.87
N PHE A 112 10.05 21.13 -22.72
CA PHE A 112 11.47 21.49 -22.67
C PHE A 112 12.35 20.52 -23.49
N LEU A 113 12.17 19.20 -23.30
CA LEU A 113 12.90 18.20 -24.05
C LEU A 113 12.57 18.26 -25.55
N TYR A 114 11.31 18.44 -25.91
CA TYR A 114 10.88 18.48 -27.31
C TYR A 114 11.46 19.67 -28.08
N GLU A 115 11.49 20.85 -27.45
CA GLU A 115 11.96 22.09 -28.07
C GLU A 115 13.50 22.18 -28.21
N ASN A 116 14.23 21.57 -27.27
CA ASN A 116 15.68 21.72 -27.18
C ASN A 116 16.48 20.49 -27.61
N ARG A 117 15.81 19.39 -28.01
CA ARG A 117 16.49 18.15 -28.38
C ARG A 117 17.12 18.23 -29.76
N VAL A 118 18.32 17.69 -29.87
CA VAL A 118 18.99 17.44 -31.15
C VAL A 118 19.24 15.94 -31.28
N GLN A 119 18.83 15.35 -32.40
CA GLN A 119 18.95 13.91 -32.62
C GLN A 119 20.42 13.52 -32.87
N ILE A 120 20.81 12.40 -32.27
CA ILE A 120 22.09 11.74 -32.50
C ILE A 120 21.79 10.38 -33.16
N GLU A 121 22.52 10.03 -34.19
CA GLU A 121 22.49 8.71 -34.78
C GLU A 121 23.64 7.87 -34.21
N ASP A 122 23.31 6.76 -33.59
CA ASP A 122 24.25 5.72 -33.13
C ASP A 122 23.67 4.36 -33.53
N GLU A 123 24.29 3.71 -34.51
CA GLU A 123 23.84 2.41 -35.03
C GLU A 123 23.78 1.30 -33.98
N ASN A 124 24.52 1.46 -32.89
CA ASN A 124 24.56 0.47 -31.79
C ASN A 124 23.40 0.63 -30.79
N VAL A 125 22.58 1.68 -30.93
CA VAL A 125 21.51 2.00 -29.97
C VAL A 125 20.14 1.79 -30.60
N PRO A 126 19.36 0.82 -30.13
CA PRO A 126 18.04 0.52 -30.71
C PRO A 126 16.93 1.52 -30.30
N PHE A 127 17.30 2.62 -29.68
CA PHE A 127 16.36 3.65 -29.16
C PHE A 127 16.71 5.01 -29.75
N SER A 128 15.71 5.89 -29.83
CA SER A 128 15.93 7.28 -30.25
C SER A 128 16.83 8.00 -29.24
N LEU A 129 17.93 8.54 -29.71
CA LEU A 129 18.97 9.19 -28.91
C LEU A 129 19.00 10.67 -29.24
N TYR A 130 19.04 11.49 -28.20
CA TYR A 130 19.07 12.95 -28.33
C TYR A 130 20.08 13.52 -27.33
N TYR A 131 20.75 14.64 -27.71
CA TYR A 131 21.31 15.50 -26.69
C TYR A 131 20.44 16.74 -26.49
N VAL A 132 20.47 17.29 -25.30
CA VAL A 132 19.66 18.45 -24.94
C VAL A 132 20.58 19.48 -24.24
N PRO A 133 20.81 20.67 -24.81
CA PRO A 133 21.48 21.75 -24.13
C PRO A 133 20.79 22.08 -22.81
N ASP A 134 21.56 22.43 -21.78
CA ASP A 134 21.08 22.78 -20.44
C ASP A 134 20.34 21.64 -19.69
N LEU A 135 20.37 20.42 -20.21
CA LEU A 135 19.88 19.24 -19.49
C LEU A 135 20.81 19.00 -18.29
N ARG A 136 20.22 18.93 -17.10
CA ARG A 136 20.98 18.82 -15.84
C ARG A 136 21.50 17.42 -15.55
N SER A 137 20.84 16.41 -16.07
CA SER A 137 21.22 15.00 -15.94
C SER A 137 20.65 14.21 -17.10
N SER A 138 21.41 13.27 -17.64
CA SER A 138 20.90 12.33 -18.63
C SER A 138 19.70 11.59 -18.10
N CYS A 139 18.72 11.28 -18.96
CA CYS A 139 17.48 10.63 -18.55
C CYS A 139 16.79 9.91 -19.69
N VAL A 140 15.92 8.96 -19.32
CA VAL A 140 14.92 8.40 -20.22
C VAL A 140 13.59 9.08 -19.98
N PHE A 141 12.93 9.48 -21.06
CA PHE A 141 11.60 10.07 -20.98
C PHE A 141 10.76 9.75 -22.21
N LYS A 142 9.44 9.91 -22.09
CA LYS A 142 8.51 9.69 -23.20
C LYS A 142 8.02 11.04 -23.71
N VAL A 143 8.42 11.39 -24.94
CA VAL A 143 8.02 12.62 -25.64
C VAL A 143 7.13 12.26 -26.83
N LYS A 144 5.97 12.88 -26.93
CA LYS A 144 4.96 12.62 -28.00
C LYS A 144 4.71 11.13 -28.24
N GLY A 145 4.62 10.36 -27.16
CA GLY A 145 4.33 8.93 -27.24
C GLY A 145 5.55 8.02 -27.49
N LYS A 146 6.72 8.55 -27.87
CA LYS A 146 7.93 7.78 -28.15
C LYS A 146 8.91 7.87 -26.96
N ILE A 147 9.49 6.73 -26.57
CA ILE A 147 10.54 6.67 -25.55
C ILE A 147 11.85 7.07 -26.21
N GLY A 148 12.58 8.01 -25.59
CA GLY A 148 13.90 8.46 -26.02
C GLY A 148 14.87 8.55 -24.85
N ILE A 149 16.15 8.46 -25.18
CA ILE A 149 17.27 8.72 -24.27
C ILE A 149 17.73 10.14 -24.53
N TYR A 150 17.83 10.94 -23.49
CA TYR A 150 18.24 12.34 -23.53
C TYR A 150 19.53 12.50 -22.74
N LEU A 151 20.60 12.93 -23.42
CA LEU A 151 21.94 13.04 -22.88
C LEU A 151 22.35 14.51 -22.71
N MET A 152 23.23 14.74 -21.74
CA MET A 152 23.93 16.05 -21.62
C MET A 152 25.01 16.16 -22.68
N PRO A 153 25.21 17.33 -23.30
CA PRO A 153 26.27 17.54 -24.30
C PRO A 153 27.68 17.24 -23.78
N GLU A 154 27.94 17.55 -22.51
CA GLU A 154 29.27 17.48 -21.88
C GLU A 154 29.84 16.07 -21.80
N ILE A 155 28.96 15.04 -21.90
CA ILE A 155 29.42 13.64 -21.85
C ILE A 155 29.82 13.09 -23.21
N LEU A 156 29.47 13.79 -24.30
CA LEU A 156 29.74 13.30 -25.67
C LEU A 156 31.22 13.24 -25.99
N ASP A 157 32.01 14.15 -25.38
CA ASP A 157 33.47 14.22 -25.58
C ASP A 157 34.25 13.22 -24.71
N GLN A 158 33.55 12.41 -23.88
CA GLN A 158 34.16 11.46 -22.94
C GLN A 158 33.66 10.02 -23.21
N PRO A 159 34.34 9.24 -24.06
CA PRO A 159 33.83 7.95 -24.57
C PRO A 159 33.47 6.94 -23.46
N ASP A 160 34.27 6.86 -22.41
CA ASP A 160 34.04 5.91 -21.31
C ASP A 160 32.81 6.31 -20.47
N ILE A 161 32.63 7.60 -20.20
CA ILE A 161 31.49 8.15 -19.50
C ILE A 161 30.24 8.00 -20.38
N TYR A 162 30.33 8.38 -21.65
CA TYR A 162 29.23 8.22 -22.61
C TYR A 162 28.71 6.79 -22.67
N ARG A 163 29.60 5.83 -22.87
CA ARG A 163 29.26 4.39 -22.94
C ARG A 163 28.57 3.93 -21.67
N THR A 164 29.07 4.35 -20.52
CA THR A 164 28.57 3.94 -19.21
C THR A 164 27.19 4.54 -18.95
N ILE A 165 26.99 5.84 -19.20
CA ILE A 165 25.71 6.54 -19.04
C ILE A 165 24.69 5.98 -20.00
N LEU A 166 25.05 5.80 -21.28
CA LEU A 166 24.16 5.24 -22.28
C LEU A 166 23.65 3.86 -21.87
N GLN A 167 24.54 2.99 -21.38
CA GLN A 167 24.15 1.67 -20.88
C GLN A 167 23.23 1.77 -19.65
N HIS A 168 23.44 2.78 -18.79
CA HIS A 168 22.57 3.06 -17.65
C HIS A 168 21.16 3.45 -18.09
N GLU A 169 21.02 4.37 -19.02
CA GLU A 169 19.74 4.80 -19.56
C GLU A 169 19.02 3.65 -20.30
N MET A 170 19.75 2.86 -21.08
CA MET A 170 19.18 1.64 -21.71
C MET A 170 18.69 0.63 -20.67
N CYS A 171 19.35 0.53 -19.52
CA CYS A 171 18.91 -0.34 -18.42
C CYS A 171 17.53 0.07 -17.90
N HIS A 172 17.24 1.36 -17.72
CA HIS A 172 15.93 1.85 -17.32
C HIS A 172 14.82 1.48 -18.31
N ILE A 173 15.11 1.56 -19.61
CA ILE A 173 14.14 1.17 -20.65
C ILE A 173 13.83 -0.34 -20.56
N ARG A 174 14.88 -1.18 -20.48
CA ARG A 174 14.75 -2.63 -20.38
C ARG A 174 14.04 -3.08 -19.11
N ALA A 175 14.27 -2.38 -17.99
CA ALA A 175 13.63 -2.64 -16.70
C ALA A 175 12.20 -2.07 -16.59
N LYS A 176 11.73 -1.34 -17.62
CA LYS A 176 10.42 -0.65 -17.64
C LYS A 176 10.24 0.34 -16.47
N ASP A 177 11.31 1.01 -16.07
CA ASP A 177 11.31 1.90 -14.90
C ASP A 177 10.40 3.12 -15.09
N LEU A 178 10.14 3.55 -16.33
CA LEU A 178 9.12 4.57 -16.65
C LEU A 178 7.70 4.14 -16.25
N PHE A 179 7.37 2.85 -16.36
CA PHE A 179 6.09 2.33 -15.88
C PHE A 179 6.01 2.44 -14.36
N TRP A 180 7.06 2.01 -13.66
CA TRP A 180 7.12 2.11 -12.20
C TRP A 180 7.10 3.56 -11.70
N ALA A 181 7.74 4.48 -12.44
CA ALA A 181 7.67 5.90 -12.14
C ALA A 181 6.24 6.44 -12.23
N LYS A 182 5.48 6.07 -13.28
CA LYS A 182 4.07 6.44 -13.41
C LYS A 182 3.20 5.85 -12.30
N LEU A 183 3.43 4.59 -11.93
CA LEU A 183 2.70 3.94 -10.87
C LEU A 183 2.94 4.64 -9.51
N ARG A 184 4.19 5.04 -9.20
CA ARG A 184 4.50 5.86 -8.02
C ARG A 184 3.71 7.18 -8.02
N MET A 185 3.62 7.86 -9.15
CA MET A 185 2.83 9.10 -9.28
C MET A 185 1.35 8.87 -8.99
N ILE A 186 0.76 7.80 -9.54
CA ILE A 186 -0.64 7.44 -9.28
C ILE A 186 -0.86 7.20 -7.79
N PHE A 187 0.03 6.48 -7.12
CA PHE A 187 -0.09 6.26 -5.67
C PHE A 187 0.05 7.56 -4.87
N ILE A 188 0.97 8.45 -5.23
CA ILE A 188 1.09 9.76 -4.60
C ILE A 188 -0.21 10.57 -4.79
N ALA A 189 -0.84 10.50 -5.96
CA ALA A 189 -2.09 11.22 -6.20
C ALA A 189 -3.26 10.63 -5.39
N ILE A 190 -3.40 9.30 -5.33
CA ILE A 190 -4.47 8.63 -4.57
C ILE A 190 -4.30 8.84 -3.07
N TYR A 191 -3.08 8.69 -2.57
CA TYR A 191 -2.74 8.75 -1.14
C TYR A 191 -2.03 10.08 -0.77
N TRP A 192 -2.41 11.17 -1.41
CA TRP A 192 -1.75 12.47 -1.30
C TRP A 192 -1.59 13.00 0.13
N PHE A 193 -2.48 12.62 1.03
CA PHE A 193 -2.47 12.98 2.44
C PHE A 193 -1.58 12.05 3.31
N ASN A 194 -1.10 10.92 2.77
CA ASN A 194 -0.29 9.96 3.52
C ASN A 194 1.23 10.19 3.30
N PRO A 195 1.97 10.69 4.29
CA PRO A 195 3.40 10.98 4.13
C PRO A 195 4.25 9.72 3.88
N LEU A 196 3.80 8.54 4.31
CA LEU A 196 4.52 7.29 4.09
C LEU A 196 4.64 6.95 2.61
N VAL A 197 3.66 7.32 1.79
CA VAL A 197 3.68 7.07 0.34
C VAL A 197 4.75 7.90 -0.35
N TYR A 198 4.98 9.14 0.10
CA TYR A 198 6.07 9.98 -0.41
C TYR A 198 7.44 9.39 -0.04
N ILE A 199 7.60 8.95 1.21
CA ILE A 199 8.83 8.28 1.66
C ILE A 199 9.07 7.02 0.83
N ALA A 200 8.03 6.19 0.63
CA ALA A 200 8.11 4.99 -0.20
C ALA A 200 8.49 5.31 -1.65
N ALA A 201 7.92 6.35 -2.22
CA ALA A 201 8.23 6.78 -3.59
C ALA A 201 9.69 7.21 -3.75
N VAL A 202 10.22 8.02 -2.83
CA VAL A 202 11.63 8.44 -2.83
C VAL A 202 12.57 7.26 -2.68
N LEU A 203 12.32 6.39 -1.70
CA LEU A 203 13.20 5.25 -1.41
C LEU A 203 13.11 4.15 -2.48
N SER A 204 11.95 3.93 -3.08
CA SER A 204 11.83 3.00 -4.21
C SER A 204 12.54 3.51 -5.46
N LYS A 205 12.58 4.85 -5.68
CA LYS A 205 13.39 5.46 -6.74
C LYS A 205 14.89 5.28 -6.46
N GLU A 206 15.33 5.51 -5.22
CA GLU A 206 16.74 5.25 -4.82
C GLU A 206 17.14 3.79 -5.06
N ASP A 207 16.29 2.82 -4.69
CA ASP A 207 16.57 1.40 -4.89
C ASP A 207 16.56 1.01 -6.38
N CYS A 208 15.74 1.68 -7.21
CA CYS A 208 15.74 1.57 -8.67
C CYS A 208 17.11 1.93 -9.26
N GLU A 209 17.65 3.10 -8.86
CA GLU A 209 18.96 3.56 -9.31
C GLU A 209 20.08 2.59 -8.91
N ILE A 210 20.10 2.15 -7.65
CA ILE A 210 21.11 1.19 -7.16
C ILE A 210 20.99 -0.16 -7.88
N ALA A 211 19.77 -0.60 -8.20
CA ALA A 211 19.56 -1.84 -8.96
C ALA A 211 20.00 -1.70 -10.42
N CYS A 212 19.83 -0.51 -11.00
CA CYS A 212 20.31 -0.19 -12.33
C CYS A 212 21.84 -0.20 -12.36
N ASP A 213 22.52 0.47 -11.42
CA ASP A 213 23.97 0.45 -11.29
C ASP A 213 24.55 -0.98 -11.22
N ASP A 214 23.92 -1.85 -10.43
CA ASP A 214 24.33 -3.25 -10.29
C ASP A 214 24.18 -4.05 -11.60
N ARG A 215 23.14 -3.74 -12.41
CA ARG A 215 22.94 -4.37 -13.73
C ARG A 215 23.95 -3.87 -14.74
N VAL A 216 24.24 -2.55 -14.74
CA VAL A 216 25.16 -1.94 -15.70
C VAL A 216 26.59 -2.40 -15.44
N ALA A 217 27.05 -2.38 -14.18
CA ALA A 217 28.38 -2.90 -13.84
C ALA A 217 28.55 -4.36 -14.26
N ALA A 218 27.53 -5.19 -14.10
CA ALA A 218 27.55 -6.57 -14.56
C ALA A 218 27.54 -6.69 -16.10
N ALA A 219 26.75 -5.88 -16.81
CA ALA A 219 26.66 -5.90 -18.27
C ALA A 219 27.96 -5.43 -18.94
N LEU A 220 28.63 -4.45 -18.36
CA LEU A 220 29.93 -3.96 -18.84
C LEU A 220 31.12 -4.84 -18.36
N GLN A 221 30.85 -5.89 -17.58
CA GLN A 221 31.88 -6.75 -16.96
C GLN A 221 32.93 -5.95 -16.17
N MET A 222 32.51 -4.82 -15.61
CA MET A 222 33.34 -3.87 -14.90
C MET A 222 33.29 -4.12 -13.38
N LYS A 223 34.40 -3.88 -12.69
CA LYS A 223 34.40 -3.89 -11.22
C LYS A 223 33.48 -2.79 -10.70
N LYS A 224 32.67 -3.10 -9.68
CA LYS A 224 31.75 -2.12 -9.07
C LYS A 224 32.45 -0.85 -8.57
N THR A 225 33.70 -0.97 -8.12
CA THR A 225 34.51 0.17 -7.69
C THR A 225 34.95 1.06 -8.85
N GLU A 226 35.21 0.48 -10.02
CA GLU A 226 35.55 1.19 -11.26
C GLU A 226 34.35 1.92 -11.81
N TYR A 227 33.20 1.23 -11.89
CA TYR A 227 31.92 1.85 -12.22
C TYR A 227 31.58 3.03 -11.28
N GLY A 228 31.79 2.86 -9.97
CA GLY A 228 31.60 3.91 -8.98
C GLY A 228 32.49 5.15 -9.19
N LYS A 229 33.71 5.00 -9.71
CA LYS A 229 34.58 6.12 -10.09
C LYS A 229 34.01 6.87 -11.30
N ILE A 230 33.64 6.16 -12.36
CA ILE A 230 33.03 6.76 -13.55
C ILE A 230 31.74 7.52 -13.17
N LEU A 231 30.94 6.94 -12.26
CA LEU A 231 29.74 7.59 -11.75
C LEU A 231 30.05 8.92 -11.00
N LEU A 232 31.16 8.95 -10.25
CA LEU A 232 31.62 10.17 -9.58
C LEU A 232 32.14 11.21 -10.59
N ASP A 233 32.90 10.77 -11.59
CA ASP A 233 33.42 11.64 -12.63
C ASP A 233 32.30 12.25 -13.46
N ALA A 234 31.27 11.46 -13.80
CA ALA A 234 30.08 11.95 -14.47
C ALA A 234 29.34 13.03 -13.68
N VAL A 235 29.36 12.98 -12.35
CA VAL A 235 28.74 13.97 -11.48
C VAL A 235 29.57 15.23 -11.33
N ILE A 236 30.90 15.15 -11.44
CA ILE A 236 31.77 16.32 -11.44
C ILE A 236 31.50 17.18 -12.70
N VAL A 237 31.21 16.52 -13.82
CA VAL A 237 30.75 17.13 -15.05
C VAL A 237 29.37 17.79 -14.90
N ASP A 238 28.49 17.15 -14.14
CA ASP A 238 27.17 17.64 -13.80
C ASP A 238 27.24 18.62 -12.61
N LYS A 239 27.11 19.92 -12.88
CA LYS A 239 27.05 20.97 -11.84
C LYS A 239 25.84 20.78 -10.95
N ILE A 240 25.94 19.87 -9.95
CA ILE A 240 24.87 19.44 -9.06
C ILE A 240 24.16 20.62 -8.38
N ARG A 241 23.00 21.01 -8.84
CA ARG A 241 22.17 22.08 -8.26
C ARG A 241 20.68 21.74 -8.17
N THR A 242 20.25 20.49 -8.10
CA THR A 242 18.80 20.21 -8.16
C THR A 242 18.25 19.57 -6.90
N LYS A 243 17.11 20.10 -6.44
CA LYS A 243 16.17 19.35 -5.60
C LYS A 243 15.55 18.25 -6.47
N GLU A 244 15.51 17.03 -5.93
CA GLU A 244 14.76 15.96 -6.56
C GLU A 244 13.30 16.36 -6.70
N ASP A 245 12.77 16.28 -7.91
CA ASP A 245 11.35 16.41 -8.12
C ASP A 245 10.72 15.01 -8.13
N VAL A 246 10.08 14.65 -7.01
CA VAL A 246 9.39 13.37 -6.83
C VAL A 246 8.21 13.23 -7.80
N PHE A 247 7.73 14.36 -8.33
CA PHE A 247 6.56 14.41 -9.22
C PHE A 247 6.91 14.26 -10.71
N CYS A 248 8.20 14.19 -11.05
CA CYS A 248 8.62 13.96 -12.43
C CYS A 248 8.83 12.46 -12.69
N THR A 249 8.31 11.96 -13.82
CA THR A 249 8.48 10.55 -14.24
C THR A 249 9.83 10.29 -14.91
N ALA A 250 10.63 11.31 -15.20
CA ALA A 250 11.96 11.14 -15.77
C ALA A 250 12.84 10.30 -14.84
N THR A 251 13.51 9.30 -15.42
CA THR A 251 14.58 8.58 -14.74
C THR A 251 15.84 9.43 -14.88
N MET A 252 16.20 10.20 -13.86
CA MET A 252 17.41 11.01 -13.85
C MET A 252 18.52 10.27 -13.12
N MET A 253 19.70 10.16 -13.77
CA MET A 253 20.85 9.44 -13.22
C MET A 253 21.36 10.01 -11.90
N VAL A 254 21.30 11.33 -11.72
CA VAL A 254 21.77 12.00 -10.50
C VAL A 254 20.69 12.95 -10.01
N SER A 255 20.16 12.66 -8.85
CA SER A 255 19.10 13.45 -8.25
C SER A 255 19.57 14.32 -7.07
N SER A 256 20.53 13.82 -6.26
CA SER A 256 21.13 14.61 -5.17
C SER A 256 22.48 14.06 -4.73
N LYS A 257 23.28 14.91 -4.02
CA LYS A 257 24.57 14.47 -3.43
C LYS A 257 24.40 13.29 -2.49
N ASN A 258 23.30 13.24 -1.73
CA ASN A 258 23.03 12.16 -0.80
C ASN A 258 22.68 10.87 -1.53
N ALA A 259 21.87 10.92 -2.58
CA ALA A 259 21.54 9.77 -3.40
C ALA A 259 22.79 9.16 -4.04
N LEU A 260 23.65 10.01 -4.63
CA LEU A 260 24.93 9.57 -5.17
C LEU A 260 25.81 8.90 -4.11
N ARG A 261 25.98 9.52 -2.94
CA ARG A 261 26.77 8.94 -1.84
C ARG A 261 26.27 7.57 -1.46
N VAL A 262 24.97 7.36 -1.43
CA VAL A 262 24.35 6.07 -1.13
C VAL A 262 24.66 5.04 -2.21
N ARG A 263 24.56 5.41 -3.51
CA ARG A 263 24.89 4.55 -4.66
C ARG A 263 26.36 4.10 -4.61
N VAL A 264 27.30 5.05 -4.49
CA VAL A 264 28.75 4.75 -4.42
C VAL A 264 29.08 3.88 -3.20
N LYS A 265 28.52 4.19 -2.03
CA LYS A 265 28.70 3.36 -0.83
C LYS A 265 28.21 1.93 -1.04
N ARG A 266 27.12 1.75 -1.79
CA ARG A 266 26.57 0.44 -2.09
C ARG A 266 27.43 -0.35 -3.07
N LEU A 267 27.97 0.30 -4.09
CA LEU A 267 28.91 -0.30 -5.05
C LEU A 267 30.21 -0.74 -4.39
N ALA A 268 30.68 -0.02 -3.38
CA ALA A 268 31.86 -0.38 -2.59
C ALA A 268 31.59 -1.50 -1.56
N GLY A 269 30.33 -1.90 -1.35
CA GLY A 269 29.92 -2.91 -0.37
C GLY A 269 30.26 -4.35 -0.81
N LYS A 270 30.27 -5.26 0.18
CA LYS A 270 30.46 -6.69 -0.08
C LYS A 270 29.24 -7.31 -0.74
N GLU A 271 29.46 -8.30 -1.60
CA GLU A 271 28.37 -9.10 -2.19
C GLU A 271 27.63 -9.91 -1.10
N PRO A 272 26.31 -9.94 -1.15
CA PRO A 272 25.51 -10.70 -0.19
C PRO A 272 25.67 -12.20 -0.40
N ARG A 273 25.63 -12.96 0.71
CA ARG A 273 25.63 -14.43 0.66
C ARG A 273 24.30 -14.95 0.16
N LYS A 274 24.29 -15.82 -0.86
CA LYS A 274 23.07 -16.35 -1.50
C LYS A 274 22.09 -16.98 -0.51
N ALA A 275 22.57 -17.85 0.39
CA ALA A 275 21.72 -18.53 1.38
C ALA A 275 20.99 -17.53 2.32
N VAL A 276 21.70 -16.51 2.81
CA VAL A 276 21.11 -15.49 3.68
C VAL A 276 20.09 -14.63 2.91
N SER A 277 20.37 -14.36 1.63
CA SER A 277 19.42 -13.63 0.76
C SER A 277 18.13 -14.41 0.54
N VAL A 278 18.19 -15.72 0.31
CA VAL A 278 17.01 -16.57 0.13
C VAL A 278 16.17 -16.60 1.40
N PHE A 279 16.79 -16.78 2.57
CA PHE A 279 16.10 -16.76 3.86
C PHE A 279 15.41 -15.40 4.10
N ALA A 280 16.12 -14.30 3.87
CA ALA A 280 15.54 -12.96 4.03
C ALA A 280 14.36 -12.72 3.06
N CYS A 281 14.47 -13.16 1.80
CA CYS A 281 13.36 -13.06 0.85
C CYS A 281 12.14 -13.86 1.29
N SER A 282 12.34 -15.11 1.75
CA SER A 282 11.21 -15.93 2.22
C SER A 282 10.54 -15.33 3.45
N ALA A 283 11.32 -14.78 4.39
CA ALA A 283 10.80 -14.07 5.55
C ALA A 283 9.99 -12.82 5.14
N PHE A 284 10.47 -12.07 4.14
CA PHE A 284 9.73 -10.92 3.61
C PHE A 284 8.41 -11.33 2.95
N VAL A 285 8.44 -12.32 2.06
CA VAL A 285 7.23 -12.80 1.38
C VAL A 285 6.21 -13.32 2.39
N SER A 286 6.66 -14.09 3.38
CA SER A 286 5.79 -14.55 4.47
C SER A 286 5.19 -13.38 5.25
N GLY A 287 5.99 -12.36 5.58
CA GLY A 287 5.50 -11.14 6.23
C GLY A 287 4.49 -10.37 5.37
N CYS A 288 4.72 -10.25 4.06
CA CYS A 288 3.78 -9.63 3.13
C CYS A 288 2.46 -10.39 3.05
N ILE A 289 2.52 -11.73 2.96
CA ILE A 289 1.33 -12.59 2.98
C ILE A 289 0.56 -12.35 4.27
N LEU A 290 1.23 -12.37 5.41
CA LEU A 290 0.61 -12.17 6.70
C LEU A 290 -0.06 -10.78 6.80
N LEU A 291 0.62 -9.71 6.40
CA LEU A 291 0.08 -8.33 6.43
C LEU A 291 -0.98 -8.09 5.36
N GLY A 292 -0.84 -8.69 4.19
CA GLY A 292 -1.80 -8.52 3.09
C GLY A 292 -3.14 -9.19 3.33
N PHE A 293 -3.18 -10.22 4.17
CA PHE A 293 -4.39 -10.98 4.50
C PHE A 293 -4.99 -10.63 5.87
N LEU A 294 -4.48 -9.58 6.54
CA LEU A 294 -5.07 -9.05 7.76
C LEU A 294 -6.41 -8.34 7.54
N SER A 295 -6.76 -8.03 6.29
CA SER A 295 -7.94 -7.22 5.95
C SER A 295 -9.28 -7.93 6.13
N ASN A 296 -9.29 -9.21 6.42
CA ASN A 296 -10.54 -9.90 6.68
C ASN A 296 -10.99 -9.65 8.14
N THR A 297 -11.76 -8.58 8.32
CA THR A 297 -12.36 -8.22 9.62
C THR A 297 -13.22 -9.34 10.20
N ASN A 298 -13.65 -10.28 9.37
CA ASN A 298 -14.53 -11.36 9.72
C ASN A 298 -13.85 -12.53 10.44
N THR A 299 -12.52 -12.59 10.38
CA THR A 299 -11.73 -13.69 11.00
C THR A 299 -11.02 -13.30 12.29
N ILE A 300 -11.15 -12.05 12.74
CA ILE A 300 -10.57 -11.64 14.03
C ILE A 300 -11.46 -12.11 15.14
N ALA A 301 -10.90 -12.88 16.09
CA ALA A 301 -11.61 -13.26 17.30
C ALA A 301 -12.12 -12.01 18.02
N ARG A 302 -13.45 -11.83 18.03
CA ARG A 302 -14.14 -10.70 18.64
C ARG A 302 -14.53 -11.02 20.07
N THR A 303 -14.60 -10.00 20.91
CA THR A 303 -15.33 -10.16 22.18
C THR A 303 -16.84 -10.18 21.88
N PRO A 304 -17.64 -10.79 22.75
CA PRO A 304 -19.09 -10.75 22.64
C PRO A 304 -19.64 -9.33 22.44
N GLU A 305 -19.13 -8.37 23.21
CA GLU A 305 -19.52 -6.96 23.07
C GLU A 305 -19.15 -6.37 21.71
N GLN A 306 -17.98 -6.70 21.18
CA GLN A 306 -17.55 -6.27 19.84
C GLN A 306 -18.44 -6.86 18.76
N THR A 307 -18.86 -8.10 18.89
CA THR A 307 -19.79 -8.75 17.95
C THR A 307 -21.14 -8.03 17.94
N ILE A 308 -21.70 -7.74 19.11
CA ILE A 308 -22.96 -6.98 19.25
C ILE A 308 -22.83 -5.59 18.61
N ARG A 309 -21.79 -4.84 18.93
CA ARG A 309 -21.53 -3.49 18.38
C ARG A 309 -21.44 -3.52 16.85
N GLN A 310 -20.80 -4.54 16.30
CA GLN A 310 -20.62 -4.67 14.86
C GLN A 310 -21.93 -5.03 14.16
N TYR A 311 -22.76 -5.87 14.75
CA TYR A 311 -24.08 -6.18 14.20
C TYR A 311 -24.95 -4.92 14.14
N VAL A 312 -25.01 -4.14 15.22
CA VAL A 312 -25.73 -2.86 15.25
C VAL A 312 -25.20 -1.89 14.20
N TYR A 313 -23.87 -1.82 14.04
CA TYR A 313 -23.26 -0.99 12.99
C TYR A 313 -23.69 -1.44 11.59
N TYR A 314 -23.76 -2.73 11.31
CA TYR A 314 -24.22 -3.24 10.01
C TYR A 314 -25.70 -2.98 9.79
N SER A 315 -26.52 -3.09 10.83
CA SER A 315 -27.94 -2.74 10.78
C SER A 315 -28.14 -1.25 10.44
N ASN A 316 -27.42 -0.37 11.12
CA ASN A 316 -27.47 1.10 10.88
C ASN A 316 -26.93 1.52 9.51
N THR A 317 -26.11 0.67 8.87
CA THR A 317 -25.49 0.97 7.56
C THR A 317 -26.15 0.24 6.40
N ASP A 318 -27.23 -0.48 6.66
CA ASP A 318 -27.92 -1.35 5.68
C ASP A 318 -26.95 -2.36 5.00
N CYS A 319 -25.98 -2.85 5.76
CA CYS A 319 -25.01 -3.81 5.27
C CYS A 319 -25.52 -5.23 5.43
N GLN A 320 -26.42 -5.66 4.54
CA GLN A 320 -27.04 -6.99 4.56
C GLN A 320 -26.03 -8.13 4.63
N ALA A 321 -24.99 -8.08 3.82
CA ALA A 321 -23.94 -9.09 3.82
C ALA A 321 -23.21 -9.21 5.17
N GLY A 322 -22.98 -8.09 5.86
CA GLY A 322 -22.37 -8.08 7.18
C GLY A 322 -23.28 -8.62 8.27
N MET A 323 -24.58 -8.34 8.19
CA MET A 323 -25.59 -8.91 9.12
C MET A 323 -25.73 -10.41 8.94
N MET A 324 -25.82 -10.90 7.69
CA MET A 324 -25.89 -12.33 7.39
C MET A 324 -24.70 -13.11 7.94
N GLU A 325 -23.51 -12.53 7.85
CA GLU A 325 -22.28 -13.16 8.33
C GLU A 325 -22.22 -13.31 9.86
N LEU A 326 -22.86 -12.40 10.58
CA LEU A 326 -22.93 -12.41 12.03
C LEU A 326 -24.19 -13.12 12.57
N SER A 327 -25.11 -13.53 11.72
CA SER A 327 -26.36 -14.18 12.09
C SER A 327 -26.21 -15.71 12.08
N LEU A 328 -26.78 -16.37 13.09
CA LEU A 328 -26.87 -17.83 13.18
C LEU A 328 -27.76 -18.50 12.12
N TYR A 329 -28.65 -17.72 11.53
CA TYR A 329 -29.62 -18.17 10.54
C TYR A 329 -29.37 -17.52 9.21
N GLU A 330 -29.59 -18.21 8.11
CA GLU A 330 -29.55 -17.67 6.76
C GLU A 330 -30.55 -16.52 6.51
N LYS A 331 -31.48 -16.34 7.46
CA LYS A 331 -32.40 -15.19 7.49
C LYS A 331 -31.89 -14.16 8.51
N TRP A 332 -31.62 -12.95 8.00
CA TRP A 332 -31.33 -11.77 8.81
C TRP A 332 -32.60 -10.92 8.87
N ASP A 333 -32.91 -10.41 10.05
CA ASP A 333 -33.94 -9.40 10.24
C ASP A 333 -33.28 -8.11 10.67
N TYR A 334 -33.81 -7.00 10.16
CA TYR A 334 -33.40 -5.70 10.69
C TYR A 334 -33.74 -5.63 12.16
N LEU A 335 -32.78 -5.26 12.99
CA LEU A 335 -32.98 -5.04 14.42
C LEU A 335 -34.17 -4.12 14.69
N PHE A 336 -34.30 -3.10 13.84
CA PHE A 336 -35.31 -2.08 13.98
C PHE A 336 -35.89 -1.76 12.60
N PRO A 337 -36.93 -2.48 12.17
CA PRO A 337 -37.64 -2.12 10.95
C PRO A 337 -38.18 -0.70 11.12
N ASN A 338 -37.83 0.20 10.18
CA ASN A 338 -38.17 1.62 10.15
C ASN A 338 -37.40 2.55 11.13
N ALA A 339 -36.33 2.12 11.75
CA ALA A 339 -35.44 3.00 12.51
C ALA A 339 -34.43 3.68 11.59
N LEU A 340 -34.13 4.94 11.87
CA LEU A 340 -33.11 5.69 11.14
C LEU A 340 -31.69 5.41 11.67
N ASP A 341 -31.54 5.20 12.98
CA ASP A 341 -30.28 4.91 13.64
C ASP A 341 -30.52 4.25 15.00
N GLY A 342 -29.58 3.41 15.45
CA GLY A 342 -29.59 2.78 16.77
C GLY A 342 -28.25 2.95 17.46
N LYS A 343 -28.25 3.50 18.68
CA LYS A 343 -27.07 3.72 19.50
C LYS A 343 -27.11 2.86 20.75
N ILE A 344 -26.08 2.02 20.95
CA ILE A 344 -25.93 1.22 22.15
C ILE A 344 -25.63 2.13 23.33
N VAL A 345 -26.42 1.98 24.40
CA VAL A 345 -26.22 2.66 25.69
C VAL A 345 -25.44 1.76 26.64
N THR A 346 -25.93 0.55 26.86
CA THR A 346 -25.28 -0.43 27.74
C THR A 346 -25.34 -1.83 27.16
N ILE A 347 -24.31 -2.65 27.45
CA ILE A 347 -24.27 -4.08 27.20
C ILE A 347 -23.97 -4.79 28.50
N LYS A 348 -24.84 -5.66 28.96
CA LYS A 348 -24.70 -6.37 30.25
C LYS A 348 -24.86 -7.87 30.04
N LYS A 349 -23.88 -8.65 30.47
CA LYS A 349 -24.00 -10.11 30.47
C LYS A 349 -25.01 -10.53 31.55
N ILE A 350 -25.97 -11.41 31.19
CA ILE A 350 -27.00 -11.91 32.07
C ILE A 350 -26.88 -13.43 32.21
N GLN A 351 -27.44 -14.00 33.30
CA GLN A 351 -27.49 -15.43 33.49
C GLN A 351 -28.64 -16.02 32.68
N GLY A 352 -28.51 -17.28 32.23
CA GLY A 352 -29.50 -17.93 31.38
C GLY A 352 -30.90 -18.05 32.02
N ASN A 353 -30.99 -18.10 33.36
CA ASN A 353 -32.26 -18.11 34.07
C ASN A 353 -33.01 -16.76 33.99
N ASP A 354 -32.27 -15.64 33.97
CA ASP A 354 -32.87 -14.30 33.84
C ASP A 354 -33.32 -14.08 32.39
N ALA A 355 -32.55 -14.60 31.41
CA ALA A 355 -32.97 -14.62 30.01
C ALA A 355 -34.24 -15.39 29.75
N ALA A 356 -34.42 -16.56 30.40
CA ALA A 356 -35.59 -17.41 30.24
C ALA A 356 -36.89 -16.72 30.69
N SER A 357 -36.85 -15.84 31.69
CA SER A 357 -38.00 -15.06 32.15
C SER A 357 -38.55 -14.07 31.09
N HIS A 358 -37.71 -13.64 30.18
CA HIS A 358 -38.05 -12.70 29.09
C HIS A 358 -38.39 -13.41 27.76
N LEU A 359 -38.09 -14.72 27.65
CA LEU A 359 -38.19 -15.50 26.40
C LEU A 359 -39.29 -16.59 26.50
N GLN A 360 -40.53 -16.23 26.81
CA GLN A 360 -41.62 -17.18 27.03
C GLN A 360 -42.02 -18.08 25.83
N ASN A 361 -41.48 -17.89 24.62
CA ASN A 361 -41.87 -18.60 23.39
C ASN A 361 -40.76 -19.04 22.46
N VAL A 362 -39.58 -19.38 22.96
CA VAL A 362 -38.45 -19.76 22.10
C VAL A 362 -38.21 -21.26 22.12
N SER A 363 -38.31 -21.91 20.94
CA SER A 363 -37.82 -23.28 20.75
C SER A 363 -36.29 -23.27 20.90
N THR A 364 -35.83 -23.68 22.07
CA THR A 364 -34.40 -23.70 22.41
C THR A 364 -33.78 -24.97 21.86
N ASP A 365 -33.00 -24.85 20.83
CA ASP A 365 -31.98 -25.84 20.53
C ASP A 365 -30.85 -25.68 21.56
N ILE A 366 -30.98 -26.45 22.67
CA ILE A 366 -30.16 -26.34 23.88
C ILE A 366 -28.75 -26.92 23.68
N SER A 367 -28.43 -27.47 22.50
CA SER A 367 -27.18 -28.21 22.24
C SER A 367 -25.94 -27.32 22.13
N ARG A 368 -26.09 -26.02 21.95
CA ARG A 368 -24.96 -25.06 21.82
C ARG A 368 -24.83 -24.19 23.05
N LYS A 369 -23.63 -24.05 23.61
CA LYS A 369 -23.35 -23.14 24.73
C LYS A 369 -23.66 -21.71 24.30
N LYS A 370 -24.72 -21.11 24.83
CA LYS A 370 -25.14 -19.73 24.55
C LYS A 370 -24.73 -18.82 25.70
N GLU A 371 -24.18 -17.67 25.37
CA GLU A 371 -23.99 -16.55 26.31
C GLU A 371 -25.08 -15.51 26.05
N TRP A 372 -25.68 -14.96 27.12
CA TRP A 372 -26.81 -14.05 27.03
C TRP A 372 -26.39 -12.66 27.45
N TYR A 373 -26.86 -11.67 26.70
CA TYR A 373 -26.59 -10.25 26.92
C TYR A 373 -27.86 -9.44 26.86
N GLU A 374 -28.08 -8.54 27.83
CA GLU A 374 -29.07 -7.48 27.77
C GLU A 374 -28.40 -6.27 27.13
N VAL A 375 -28.97 -5.77 26.04
CA VAL A 375 -28.47 -4.61 25.28
C VAL A 375 -29.53 -3.51 25.36
N GLU A 376 -29.18 -2.42 26.01
CA GLU A 376 -30.01 -1.23 26.07
C GLU A 376 -29.57 -0.27 24.96
N MET A 377 -30.53 0.18 24.13
CA MET A 377 -30.25 1.02 22.97
C MET A 377 -31.18 2.24 22.95
N GLU A 378 -30.65 3.36 22.46
CA GLU A 378 -31.46 4.50 22.02
C GLU A 378 -31.66 4.36 20.52
N VAL A 379 -32.92 4.21 20.09
CA VAL A 379 -33.30 3.99 18.70
C VAL A 379 -34.05 5.22 18.22
N GLN A 380 -33.61 5.80 17.11
CA GLN A 380 -34.21 6.96 16.47
C GLN A 380 -35.15 6.51 15.35
N TYR A 381 -36.41 6.80 15.51
CA TYR A 381 -37.46 6.70 14.49
C TYR A 381 -37.72 8.07 13.87
N GLU A 382 -38.49 8.14 12.78
CA GLU A 382 -38.75 9.41 12.06
C GLU A 382 -39.26 10.54 12.96
N GLU A 383 -40.10 10.21 13.97
CA GLU A 383 -40.73 11.22 14.84
C GLU A 383 -40.30 11.18 16.29
N MET A 384 -39.58 10.15 16.73
CA MET A 384 -39.23 10.00 18.15
C MET A 384 -37.94 9.17 18.38
N MET A 385 -37.32 9.41 19.55
CA MET A 385 -36.27 8.61 20.08
C MET A 385 -36.81 7.73 21.21
N ARG A 386 -36.55 6.40 21.13
CA ARG A 386 -36.97 5.43 22.15
C ARG A 386 -35.77 4.74 22.76
N ARG A 387 -35.86 4.45 24.04
CA ARG A 387 -34.97 3.46 24.70
C ARG A 387 -35.61 2.10 24.67
N GLU A 388 -34.91 1.15 24.11
CA GLU A 388 -35.36 -0.23 23.96
C GLU A 388 -34.33 -1.18 24.57
N LYS A 389 -34.81 -2.27 25.17
CA LYS A 389 -33.97 -3.32 25.71
C LYS A 389 -34.16 -4.59 24.92
N HIS A 390 -33.05 -5.12 24.44
CA HIS A 390 -33.02 -6.35 23.65
C HIS A 390 -32.19 -7.41 24.36
N ILE A 391 -32.61 -8.65 24.24
CA ILE A 391 -31.85 -9.79 24.71
C ILE A 391 -31.18 -10.47 23.53
N VAL A 392 -29.88 -10.61 23.61
CA VAL A 392 -29.04 -11.14 22.55
C VAL A 392 -28.40 -12.44 23.03
N ALA A 393 -28.58 -13.51 22.27
CA ALA A 393 -27.85 -14.74 22.48
C ALA A 393 -26.64 -14.83 21.57
N LEU A 394 -25.47 -15.09 22.13
CA LEU A 394 -24.27 -15.37 21.38
C LEU A 394 -23.88 -16.83 21.49
N THR A 395 -23.70 -17.48 20.36
CA THR A 395 -23.23 -18.86 20.28
C THR A 395 -21.77 -18.89 19.89
N LYS A 396 -20.96 -19.63 20.63
CA LYS A 396 -19.54 -19.78 20.31
C LYS A 396 -19.37 -21.01 19.42
N GLU A 397 -19.00 -20.81 18.17
CA GLU A 397 -18.59 -21.90 17.30
C GLU A 397 -17.11 -22.30 17.49
N ASP A 398 -16.73 -23.51 17.02
CA ASP A 398 -15.37 -24.07 17.10
C ASP A 398 -14.32 -23.29 16.28
N GLY A 399 -14.24 -22.03 16.44
CA GLY A 399 -13.32 -21.09 15.76
C GLY A 399 -13.18 -19.78 16.51
N GLY A 400 -13.97 -19.55 17.56
CA GLY A 400 -13.92 -18.36 18.39
C GLY A 400 -14.81 -17.21 17.91
N GLU A 401 -15.63 -17.41 16.88
CA GLU A 401 -16.59 -16.43 16.37
C GLU A 401 -17.92 -16.59 17.08
N GLY A 402 -18.42 -15.54 17.70
CA GLY A 402 -19.77 -15.50 18.27
C GLY A 402 -20.76 -15.15 17.16
N MET A 403 -21.72 -16.00 16.89
CA MET A 403 -22.88 -15.69 16.07
C MET A 403 -23.99 -15.08 16.92
N VAL A 404 -24.69 -14.11 16.38
CA VAL A 404 -25.69 -13.29 17.07
C VAL A 404 -27.08 -13.82 16.76
N ASP A 405 -27.84 -14.14 17.78
CA ASP A 405 -29.27 -14.40 17.71
C ASP A 405 -29.96 -13.26 18.48
N TRP A 406 -30.64 -12.39 17.76
CA TRP A 406 -31.38 -11.26 18.33
C TRP A 406 -32.84 -11.62 18.57
N ARG A 407 -33.33 -11.24 19.73
CA ARG A 407 -34.77 -11.34 20.05
C ARG A 407 -35.24 -10.21 20.93
#